data_e3747964278bb2668b906d7472e876fd
#
_entry.id   e3747964278bb2668b906d7472e876fd
#
_cell.length_a   1.000
_cell.length_b   1.000
_cell.length_c   1.000
_cell.angle_alpha   90.00
_cell.angle_beta   90.00
_cell.angle_gamma   90.00
#
_symmetry.space_group_name_H-M   'P 1'
#
loop_
_entity.id
_entity.type
_entity.pdbx_description
1 polymer ?
#
loop_
_entity_poly.entity_id
_entity_poly.type
_entity_poly.pdbx_seq_one_letter_code
_entity_poly.pdbx_strand_id
1 'polypeptide(L)' 'MNNIDIRAYIISNFKEDNIEEIRNSIEESIASHDEDPLIGLGVLFELFWNNSTDEEKEKAL' A
#
# COMPACT_ATOMS: atom_id res chain seq x y z
N MET A 1 15.84 -21.74 3.41
CA MET A 1 15.23 -20.93 2.43
C MET A 1 14.93 -19.53 2.94
N ASN A 2 15.23 -18.59 2.15
CA ASN A 2 15.00 -17.23 2.58
C ASN A 2 13.54 -16.86 2.48
N ASN A 3 12.98 -16.53 3.61
CA ASN A 3 11.64 -16.01 3.62
C ASN A 3 11.73 -14.50 3.51
N ILE A 4 11.44 -14.01 2.33
CA ILE A 4 11.40 -12.57 2.14
C ILE A 4 10.04 -12.12 2.63
N ASP A 5 10.05 -11.29 3.66
CA ASP A 5 8.83 -10.69 4.14
C ASP A 5 8.52 -9.48 3.28
N ILE A 6 7.77 -9.70 2.22
CA ILE A 6 7.43 -8.66 1.26
C ILE A 6 6.67 -7.52 1.93
N ARG A 7 5.77 -7.85 2.85
CA ARG A 7 5.02 -6.83 3.58
C ARG A 7 5.94 -5.92 4.37
N ALA A 8 6.86 -6.51 5.12
CA ALA A 8 7.79 -5.74 5.93
C ALA A 8 8.69 -4.87 5.07
N TYR A 9 9.14 -5.41 3.96
CA TYR A 9 9.99 -4.67 3.02
C TYR A 9 9.27 -3.44 2.47
N ILE A 10 8.04 -3.63 2.01
CA ILE A 10 7.24 -2.55 1.43
C ILE A 10 6.88 -1.52 2.50
N ILE A 11 6.49 -1.95 3.67
CA ILE A 11 6.16 -1.06 4.78
C ILE A 11 7.38 -0.21 5.14
N SER A 12 8.57 -0.81 5.17
CA SER A 12 9.78 -0.05 5.49
C SER A 12 10.06 1.03 4.47
N ASN A 13 9.74 0.80 3.21
CA ASN A 13 9.92 1.81 2.17
C ASN A 13 9.04 3.03 2.36
N PHE A 14 7.88 2.87 2.98
CA PHE A 14 6.95 3.98 3.23
C PHE A 14 7.12 4.60 4.61
N LYS A 15 7.92 4.00 5.46
CA LYS A 15 8.00 4.39 6.87
C LYS A 15 8.44 5.83 7.09
N GLU A 16 9.30 6.33 6.23
CA GLU A 16 9.82 7.68 6.35
C GLU A 16 9.14 8.66 5.38
N ASP A 17 8.23 8.17 4.57
CA ASP A 17 7.53 9.02 3.62
C ASP A 17 6.43 9.80 4.31
N ASN A 18 6.20 11.02 3.86
CA ASN A 18 5.06 11.77 4.34
C ASN A 18 3.82 11.40 3.51
N ILE A 19 2.67 11.93 3.92
CA ILE A 19 1.40 11.60 3.28
C ILE A 19 1.40 11.95 1.80
N GLU A 20 2.00 13.07 1.44
CA GLU A 20 2.07 13.52 0.05
C GLU A 20 2.89 12.58 -0.81
N GLU A 21 4.02 12.12 -0.29
CA GLU A 21 4.87 11.17 -1.00
C GLU A 21 4.17 9.84 -1.20
N ILE A 22 3.45 9.37 -0.19
CA ILE A 22 2.68 8.13 -0.28
C ILE A 22 1.59 8.27 -1.33
N ARG A 23 0.89 9.39 -1.32
CA ARG A 23 -0.15 9.67 -2.31
C ARG A 23 0.42 9.64 -3.73
N ASN A 24 1.55 10.31 -3.93
CA ASN A 24 2.19 10.36 -5.24
C ASN A 24 2.61 8.98 -5.71
N SER A 25 3.14 8.17 -4.81
CA SER A 25 3.52 6.79 -5.13
C SER A 25 2.34 5.97 -5.58
N ILE A 26 1.22 6.11 -4.88
CA ILE A 26 -0.01 5.40 -5.23
C ILE A 26 -0.51 5.84 -6.62
N GLU A 27 -0.55 7.14 -6.84
CA GLU A 27 -1.04 7.69 -8.11
C GLU A 27 -0.16 7.31 -9.28
N GLU A 28 1.14 7.34 -9.09
CA GLU A 28 2.07 6.90 -10.12
C GLU A 28 1.93 5.41 -10.42
N SER A 29 1.74 4.61 -9.38
CA SER A 29 1.55 3.17 -9.54
C SER A 29 0.30 2.86 -10.36
N ILE A 30 -0.77 3.60 -10.11
CA ILE A 30 -2.01 3.42 -10.84
C ILE A 30 -1.85 3.87 -12.29
N ALA A 31 -1.19 5.00 -12.49
CA ALA A 31 -1.03 5.58 -13.82
C ALA A 31 -0.12 4.75 -14.71
N SER A 32 0.80 3.99 -14.14
CA SER A 32 1.75 3.20 -14.92
C SER A 32 1.10 2.04 -15.65
N HIS A 33 -0.02 1.55 -15.15
CA HIS A 33 -0.71 0.36 -15.68
C HIS A 33 0.15 -0.90 -15.70
N ASP A 34 1.24 -0.90 -14.93
CA ASP A 34 2.10 -2.07 -14.78
C ASP A 34 1.60 -2.96 -13.66
N GLU A 35 1.96 -4.23 -13.73
CA GLU A 35 1.57 -5.19 -12.70
C GLU A 35 2.51 -5.17 -11.49
N ASP A 36 3.74 -4.74 -11.69
CA ASP A 36 4.73 -4.72 -10.60
C ASP A 36 4.30 -3.92 -9.38
N PRO A 37 3.68 -2.74 -9.52
CA PRO A 37 3.25 -1.97 -8.35
C PRO A 37 2.08 -2.58 -7.59
N LEU A 38 1.41 -3.57 -8.15
CA LEU A 38 0.21 -4.14 -7.52
C LEU A 38 0.49 -4.74 -6.15
N ILE A 39 1.67 -5.30 -5.97
CA ILE A 39 2.05 -5.86 -4.67
C ILE A 39 2.08 -4.77 -3.61
N GLY A 40 2.72 -3.64 -3.93
CA GLY A 40 2.79 -2.51 -3.00
C GLY A 40 1.42 -1.92 -2.71
N LEU A 41 0.60 -1.76 -3.74
CA LEU A 41 -0.77 -1.26 -3.57
C LEU A 41 -1.60 -2.19 -2.70
N GLY A 42 -1.43 -3.51 -2.89
CA GLY A 42 -2.14 -4.49 -2.07
C GLY A 42 -1.76 -4.43 -0.60
N VAL A 43 -0.46 -4.25 -0.32
CA VAL A 43 0.01 -4.10 1.06
C VAL A 43 -0.56 -2.84 1.70
N LEU A 44 -0.59 -1.74 0.96
CA LEU A 44 -1.16 -0.50 1.47
C LEU A 44 -2.65 -0.65 1.75
N PHE A 45 -3.37 -1.33 0.87
CA PHE A 45 -4.80 -1.59 1.09
C PHE A 45 -5.01 -2.48 2.31
N GLU A 46 -4.18 -3.49 2.49
CA GLU A 46 -4.25 -4.37 3.67
C GLU A 46 -4.07 -3.56 4.95
N LEU A 47 -3.11 -2.65 4.97
CA LEU A 47 -2.89 -1.79 6.12
C LEU A 47 -4.11 -0.90 6.39
N PHE A 48 -4.66 -0.32 5.34
CA PHE A 48 -5.86 0.49 5.46
C PHE A 48 -7.01 -0.33 6.05
N TRP A 49 -7.25 -1.50 5.49
CA TRP A 49 -8.36 -2.36 5.90
C TRP A 49 -8.24 -2.76 7.36
N ASN A 50 -7.05 -3.19 7.78
CA ASN A 50 -6.81 -3.67 9.15
C ASN A 50 -6.91 -2.57 10.19
N ASN A 51 -6.78 -1.32 9.78
CA ASN A 51 -6.83 -0.18 10.69
C ASN A 51 -8.08 0.67 10.51
N SER A 52 -9.03 0.20 9.72
CA SER A 52 -10.25 0.97 9.41
C SER A 52 -11.42 0.53 10.24
N THR A 53 -12.33 1.46 10.48
CA THR A 53 -13.61 1.16 11.11
C THR A 53 -14.52 0.51 10.07
N ASP A 54 -15.64 -0.06 10.53
CA ASP A 54 -16.61 -0.67 9.61
C ASP A 54 -17.18 0.36 8.63
N GLU A 55 -17.37 1.59 9.08
CA GLU A 55 -17.84 2.67 8.22
C GLU A 55 -16.84 2.96 7.10
N GLU A 56 -15.56 3.02 7.45
CA GLU A 56 -14.51 3.28 6.48
C GLU A 56 -14.40 2.15 5.46
N LYS A 57 -14.55 0.91 5.93
CA LYS A 57 -14.53 -0.24 5.04
C LYS A 57 -15.69 -0.20 4.05
N GLU A 58 -16.86 0.17 4.52
CA GLU A 58 -18.03 0.28 3.65
C GLU A 58 -17.84 1.33 2.57
N LYS A 59 -17.23 2.44 2.91
CA LYS A 59 -16.94 3.49 1.94
C LYS A 59 -15.95 3.05 0.87
N ALA A 60 -15.03 2.16 1.24
CA ALA A 60 -14.04 1.64 0.28
C ALA A 60 -14.65 0.64 -0.70
N LEU A 61 -15.76 0.05 -0.34
CA LEU A 61 -16.44 -0.93 -1.19
C LEU A 61 -17.49 -0.27 -2.07
#